data_2b48e51aca7c4ad5a29e1cea5573883f
#
_entry.id   2b48e51aca7c4ad5a29e1cea5573883f
#
_cell.length_a   1.000
_cell.length_b   1.000
_cell.length_c   1.000
_cell.angle_alpha   90.00
_cell.angle_beta   90.00
_cell.angle_gamma   90.00
#
_symmetry.space_group_name_H-M   'P 1'
#
loop_
_entity.id
_entity.type
_entity.pdbx_description
1 polymer ?
#
loop_
_entity_poly.entity_id
_entity_poly.type
_entity_poly.pdbx_seq_one_letter_code
_entity_poly.pdbx_strand_id
1 'polypeptide(L)'
;LVGPPGTGKTLLAKAVAGEAHVPFFSISGSEFVEMFVGMGAAKVRDLFKQANEKAPCIVFIDEIDTIGKKRDGSGMGGNDEREQTLNQLLTEMDGFDGKKGVVILAATNRPESLDQALLRPGRFDRRIPVELPDLKGREAILKVHGRSVKMDDTVDFNAIARATSGASGAELDRKS
;
A
#
# COMPACT_ATOMS: atom_id res chain seq x y z
N LEU A 1 3.28 -5.03 -1.60
CA LEU A 1 1.96 -5.68 -1.57
C LEU A 1 1.25 -5.45 -2.89
N VAL A 2 0.81 -6.51 -3.55
CA VAL A 2 0.24 -6.46 -4.89
C VAL A 2 -1.11 -7.17 -4.90
N GLY A 3 -2.15 -6.55 -5.43
CA GLY A 3 -3.46 -7.20 -5.53
C GLY A 3 -4.60 -6.23 -5.83
N PRO A 4 -5.81 -6.75 -6.07
CA PRO A 4 -6.98 -5.94 -6.39
C PRO A 4 -7.28 -4.87 -5.33
N PRO A 5 -7.99 -3.79 -5.68
CA PRO A 5 -8.43 -2.81 -4.69
C PRO A 5 -9.35 -3.47 -3.64
N GLY A 6 -9.36 -2.91 -2.43
CA GLY A 6 -10.24 -3.39 -1.36
C GLY A 6 -9.82 -4.71 -0.69
N THR A 7 -8.65 -5.27 -1.02
CA THR A 7 -8.16 -6.52 -0.41
C THR A 7 -7.50 -6.33 0.97
N GLY A 8 -7.43 -5.10 1.48
CA GLY A 8 -6.92 -4.81 2.83
C GLY A 8 -5.39 -4.65 2.91
N LYS A 9 -4.70 -4.31 1.82
CA LYS A 9 -3.23 -4.12 1.80
C LYS A 9 -2.74 -3.13 2.87
N THR A 10 -3.41 -2.00 3.01
CA THR A 10 -3.10 -0.96 4.01
C THR A 10 -3.34 -1.47 5.44
N LEU A 11 -4.43 -2.21 5.66
CA LEU A 11 -4.73 -2.82 6.97
C LEU A 11 -3.70 -3.87 7.34
N LEU A 12 -3.27 -4.69 6.37
CA LEU A 12 -2.23 -5.69 6.56
C LEU A 12 -0.90 -5.03 6.98
N ALA A 13 -0.49 -3.96 6.30
CA ALA A 13 0.72 -3.23 6.66
C ALA A 13 0.65 -2.64 8.08
N LYS A 14 -0.50 -2.07 8.46
CA LYS A 14 -0.74 -1.58 9.83
C LYS A 14 -0.69 -2.69 10.86
N ALA A 15 -1.29 -3.84 10.56
CA ALA A 15 -1.30 -5.00 11.46
C ALA A 15 0.13 -5.51 11.71
N VAL A 16 0.96 -5.59 10.67
CA VAL A 16 2.37 -5.99 10.79
C VAL A 16 3.14 -5.03 11.71
N ALA A 17 2.93 -3.72 11.57
CA ALA A 17 3.57 -2.74 12.46
C ALA A 17 3.08 -2.85 13.90
N GLY A 18 1.78 -3.11 14.09
CA GLY A 18 1.19 -3.34 15.42
C GLY A 18 1.77 -4.58 16.11
N GLU A 19 1.87 -5.70 15.40
CA GLU A 19 2.48 -6.92 15.93
C GLU A 19 3.98 -6.77 16.21
N ALA A 20 4.69 -6.01 15.38
CA ALA A 20 6.10 -5.72 15.58
C ALA A 20 6.38 -4.65 16.66
N HIS A 21 5.33 -3.98 17.17
CA HIS A 21 5.43 -2.87 18.12
C HIS A 21 6.38 -1.74 17.67
N VAL A 22 6.34 -1.40 16.38
CA VAL A 22 7.16 -0.34 15.79
C VAL A 22 6.30 0.80 15.22
N PRO A 23 6.85 2.02 15.13
CA PRO A 23 6.19 3.14 14.47
C PRO A 23 5.80 2.81 13.02
N PHE A 24 4.66 3.33 12.58
CA PHE A 24 4.12 3.16 11.24
C PHE A 24 3.92 4.51 10.57
N PHE A 25 4.64 4.74 9.47
CA PHE A 25 4.50 5.91 8.62
C PHE A 25 3.74 5.51 7.37
N SER A 26 2.64 6.17 7.07
CA SER A 26 1.83 5.89 5.88
C SER A 26 1.70 7.14 5.03
N ILE A 27 1.95 7.00 3.74
CA ILE A 27 1.77 8.04 2.75
C ILE A 27 1.17 7.45 1.48
N SER A 28 0.35 8.21 0.76
CA SER A 28 -0.12 7.84 -0.57
C SER A 28 0.81 8.38 -1.65
N GLY A 29 1.05 7.59 -2.69
CA GLY A 29 1.78 8.05 -3.88
C GLY A 29 1.16 9.29 -4.52
N SER A 30 -0.16 9.46 -4.44
CA SER A 30 -0.88 10.64 -4.90
C SER A 30 -0.46 11.91 -4.16
N GLU A 31 -0.17 11.84 -2.87
CA GLU A 31 0.27 12.99 -2.07
C GLU A 31 1.60 13.60 -2.53
N PHE A 32 2.41 12.83 -3.27
CA PHE A 32 3.64 13.34 -3.84
C PHE A 32 3.43 14.08 -5.17
N VAL A 33 2.32 13.80 -5.86
CA VAL A 33 2.05 14.32 -7.21
C VAL A 33 1.12 15.55 -7.20
N GLU A 34 0.29 15.69 -6.18
CA GLU A 34 -0.69 16.79 -6.05
C GLU A 34 -0.05 18.13 -5.62
N MET A 35 1.26 18.19 -5.45
CA MET A 35 1.97 19.36 -4.95
C MET A 35 2.66 20.15 -6.04
N PHE A 36 2.94 21.43 -5.73
CA PHE A 36 3.73 22.32 -6.58
C PHE A 36 5.11 21.73 -6.93
N VAL A 37 5.63 22.09 -8.09
CA VAL A 37 6.90 21.62 -8.65
C VAL A 37 8.01 21.55 -7.59
N GLY A 38 8.65 20.39 -7.46
CA GLY A 38 9.76 20.14 -6.52
C GLY A 38 9.37 19.75 -5.09
N MET A 39 8.10 19.84 -4.71
CA MET A 39 7.67 19.49 -3.35
C MET A 39 7.58 17.97 -3.13
N GLY A 40 7.30 17.19 -4.17
CA GLY A 40 7.24 15.73 -4.07
C GLY A 40 8.57 15.12 -3.63
N ALA A 41 9.68 15.54 -4.25
CA ALA A 41 11.02 15.09 -3.87
C ALA A 41 11.42 15.53 -2.44
N ALA A 42 11.01 16.73 -2.03
CA ALA A 42 11.24 17.21 -0.65
C ALA A 42 10.50 16.36 0.39
N LYS A 43 9.24 16.01 0.12
CA LYS A 43 8.44 15.11 0.98
C LYS A 43 9.06 13.71 1.10
N VAL A 44 9.58 13.18 0.00
CA VAL A 44 10.29 11.89 0.03
C VAL A 44 11.48 11.97 0.98
N ARG A 45 12.33 13.01 0.85
CA ARG A 45 13.49 13.20 1.75
C ARG A 45 13.06 13.31 3.21
N ASP A 46 12.02 14.10 3.49
CA ASP A 46 11.53 14.30 4.86
C ASP A 46 10.99 13.00 5.46
N LEU A 47 10.22 12.23 4.69
CA LEU A 47 9.71 10.92 5.09
C LEU A 47 10.85 9.97 5.50
N PHE A 48 11.90 9.86 4.67
CA PHE A 48 13.03 8.98 4.96
C PHE A 48 13.88 9.50 6.13
N LYS A 49 14.02 10.81 6.28
CA LYS A 49 14.67 11.40 7.45
C LYS A 49 13.93 11.04 8.74
N GLN A 50 12.60 11.22 8.77
CA GLN A 50 11.78 10.87 9.94
C GLN A 50 11.82 9.36 10.23
N ALA A 51 11.80 8.52 9.19
CA ALA A 51 11.93 7.07 9.35
C ALA A 51 13.28 6.67 9.96
N ASN A 52 14.37 7.30 9.53
CA ASN A 52 15.71 7.07 10.10
C ASN A 52 15.80 7.48 11.56
N GLU A 53 15.17 8.59 11.94
CA GLU A 53 15.13 9.10 13.33
C GLU A 53 14.30 8.21 14.25
N LYS A 54 13.29 7.55 13.71
CA LYS A 54 12.34 6.70 14.46
C LYS A 54 12.58 5.20 14.28
N ALA A 55 13.71 4.83 13.70
CA ALA A 55 14.05 3.42 13.51
C ALA A 55 14.18 2.67 14.87
N PRO A 56 13.72 1.41 14.98
CA PRO A 56 13.10 0.62 13.91
C PRO A 56 11.64 1.06 13.61
N CYS A 57 11.25 1.09 12.34
CA CYS A 57 9.90 1.49 11.93
C CYS A 57 9.49 0.86 10.59
N ILE A 58 8.22 1.00 10.23
CA ILE A 58 7.69 0.64 8.92
C ILE A 58 7.24 1.89 8.19
N VAL A 59 7.73 2.07 6.96
CA VAL A 59 7.27 3.08 5.99
C VAL A 59 6.37 2.38 4.98
N PHE A 60 5.14 2.82 4.85
CA PHE A 60 4.17 2.29 3.92
C PHE A 60 3.79 3.33 2.86
N ILE A 61 4.01 3.00 1.60
CA ILE A 61 3.66 3.84 0.46
C ILE A 61 2.51 3.19 -0.29
N ASP A 62 1.30 3.73 -0.14
CA ASP A 62 0.15 3.26 -0.89
C ASP A 62 0.14 3.84 -2.31
N GLU A 63 -0.50 3.15 -3.25
CA GLU A 63 -0.61 3.61 -4.64
C GLU A 63 0.73 4.01 -5.27
N ILE A 64 1.77 3.21 -5.06
CA ILE A 64 3.13 3.50 -5.54
C ILE A 64 3.19 3.68 -7.08
N ASP A 65 2.26 3.10 -7.82
CA ASP A 65 2.12 3.26 -9.26
C ASP A 65 1.81 4.71 -9.68
N THR A 66 1.33 5.55 -8.78
CA THR A 66 1.10 6.97 -9.05
C THR A 66 2.39 7.72 -9.36
N ILE A 67 3.49 7.39 -8.65
CA ILE A 67 4.82 7.98 -8.87
C ILE A 67 5.75 7.06 -9.67
N GLY A 68 5.54 5.76 -9.59
CA GLY A 68 6.41 4.71 -10.14
C GLY A 68 5.96 4.13 -11.48
N LYS A 69 5.09 4.83 -12.24
CA LYS A 69 4.64 4.36 -13.54
C LYS A 69 5.76 4.37 -14.58
N LYS A 70 5.81 3.34 -15.45
CA LYS A 70 6.69 3.29 -16.63
C LYS A 70 6.55 4.53 -17.49
N ARG A 71 7.66 4.94 -18.12
CA ARG A 71 7.69 6.04 -19.08
C ARG A 71 6.94 5.64 -20.33
N ASP A 72 5.75 6.18 -20.55
CA ASP A 72 5.10 6.18 -21.85
C ASP A 72 5.67 7.38 -22.62
N GLY A 73 6.37 7.15 -23.72
CA GLY A 73 7.13 8.15 -24.50
C GLY A 73 6.31 9.30 -25.15
N SER A 74 5.16 9.61 -24.61
CA SER A 74 4.27 10.67 -25.12
C SER A 74 3.75 11.54 -23.96
N GLY A 75 4.43 12.64 -23.63
CA GLY A 75 3.87 13.55 -22.66
C GLY A 75 4.68 14.79 -22.38
N MET A 76 4.24 15.92 -22.91
CA MET A 76 4.75 17.24 -22.55
C MET A 76 4.35 17.62 -21.13
N GLY A 77 5.33 17.99 -20.29
CA GLY A 77 5.17 18.93 -19.16
C GLY A 77 4.71 18.39 -17.81
N GLY A 78 4.06 17.25 -17.71
CA GLY A 78 3.60 16.70 -16.41
C GLY A 78 4.45 15.54 -15.88
N ASN A 79 5.44 15.10 -16.66
CA ASN A 79 6.28 13.95 -16.33
C ASN A 79 7.51 14.31 -15.47
N ASP A 80 7.98 15.55 -15.55
CA ASP A 80 9.25 15.95 -14.91
C ASP A 80 9.17 15.87 -13.38
N GLU A 81 8.07 16.30 -12.78
CA GLU A 81 7.90 16.30 -11.33
C GLU A 81 7.75 14.88 -10.77
N ARG A 82 6.93 14.06 -11.45
CA ARG A 82 6.79 12.65 -11.11
C ARG A 82 8.12 11.92 -11.22
N GLU A 83 8.88 12.20 -12.29
CA GLU A 83 10.20 11.61 -12.51
C GLU A 83 11.21 12.06 -11.45
N GLN A 84 11.20 13.35 -11.06
CA GLN A 84 12.04 13.85 -9.98
C GLN A 84 11.70 13.18 -8.65
N THR A 85 10.41 13.02 -8.34
CA THR A 85 9.95 12.34 -7.14
C THR A 85 10.35 10.87 -7.13
N LEU A 86 10.18 10.17 -8.24
CA LEU A 86 10.61 8.78 -8.41
C LEU A 86 12.14 8.65 -8.23
N ASN A 87 12.92 9.50 -8.89
CA ASN A 87 14.37 9.48 -8.78
C ASN A 87 14.85 9.77 -7.35
N GLN A 88 14.18 10.67 -6.65
CA GLN A 88 14.46 10.93 -5.23
C GLN A 88 14.15 9.70 -4.37
N LEU A 89 12.99 9.05 -4.60
CA LEU A 89 12.64 7.82 -3.89
C LEU A 89 13.69 6.73 -4.09
N LEU A 90 14.12 6.51 -5.33
CA LEU A 90 15.15 5.53 -5.67
C LEU A 90 16.48 5.86 -4.97
N THR A 91 16.86 7.13 -4.94
CA THR A 91 18.08 7.60 -4.27
C THR A 91 18.03 7.36 -2.77
N GLU A 92 16.90 7.68 -2.13
CA GLU A 92 16.73 7.44 -0.68
C GLU A 92 16.75 5.93 -0.36
N MET A 93 16.13 5.10 -1.21
CA MET A 93 16.16 3.65 -1.04
C MET A 93 17.59 3.08 -1.20
N ASP A 94 18.35 3.56 -2.17
CA ASP A 94 19.72 3.10 -2.40
C ASP A 94 20.69 3.56 -1.29
N GLY A 95 20.44 4.72 -0.70
CA GLY A 95 21.19 5.23 0.44
C GLY A 95 20.77 4.65 1.79
N PHE A 96 19.82 3.74 1.78
CA PHE A 96 19.19 3.24 2.99
C PHE A 96 20.04 2.16 3.67
N ASP A 97 20.43 2.39 4.91
CA ASP A 97 21.11 1.38 5.71
C ASP A 97 20.08 0.41 6.33
N GLY A 98 19.88 -0.75 5.69
CA GLY A 98 18.97 -1.80 6.18
C GLY A 98 19.30 -2.32 7.59
N LYS A 99 20.47 -1.99 8.15
CA LYS A 99 20.85 -2.35 9.51
C LYS A 99 20.11 -1.53 10.57
N LYS A 100 19.54 -0.40 10.21
CA LYS A 100 18.77 0.45 11.13
C LYS A 100 17.37 -0.07 11.46
N GLY A 101 16.93 -1.15 10.82
CA GLY A 101 15.62 -1.77 11.11
C GLY A 101 14.43 -1.02 10.53
N VAL A 102 14.62 -0.21 9.50
CA VAL A 102 13.49 0.38 8.76
C VAL A 102 13.08 -0.55 7.63
N VAL A 103 11.79 -0.86 7.56
CA VAL A 103 11.19 -1.68 6.50
C VAL A 103 10.31 -0.80 5.63
N ILE A 104 10.55 -0.83 4.31
CA ILE A 104 9.74 -0.10 3.34
C ILE A 104 8.77 -1.08 2.70
N LEU A 105 7.49 -0.78 2.81
CA LEU A 105 6.41 -1.50 2.16
C LEU A 105 5.75 -0.59 1.12
N ALA A 106 5.43 -1.12 -0.04
CA ALA A 106 4.62 -0.42 -1.01
C ALA A 106 3.41 -1.24 -1.41
N ALA A 107 2.32 -0.59 -1.78
CA ALA A 107 1.12 -1.24 -2.29
C ALA A 107 0.76 -0.69 -3.68
N THR A 108 0.30 -1.58 -4.54
CA THR A 108 -0.25 -1.24 -5.85
C THR A 108 -1.33 -2.22 -6.28
N ASN A 109 -2.29 -1.71 -7.03
CA ASN A 109 -3.29 -2.51 -7.73
C ASN A 109 -2.83 -2.85 -9.17
N ARG A 110 -1.74 -2.21 -9.66
CA ARG A 110 -1.27 -2.29 -11.05
C ARG A 110 0.22 -2.58 -11.12
N PRO A 111 0.66 -3.76 -10.69
CA PRO A 111 2.09 -4.10 -10.65
C PRO A 111 2.77 -4.05 -12.02
N GLU A 112 2.02 -4.30 -13.09
CA GLU A 112 2.50 -4.27 -14.47
C GLU A 112 2.85 -2.85 -14.96
N SER A 113 2.30 -1.82 -14.32
CA SER A 113 2.56 -0.42 -14.66
C SER A 113 3.83 0.12 -14.01
N LEU A 114 4.41 -0.59 -13.03
CA LEU A 114 5.57 -0.11 -12.28
C LEU A 114 6.83 -0.06 -13.13
N ASP A 115 7.63 0.99 -12.91
CA ASP A 115 8.98 1.10 -13.48
C ASP A 115 9.88 -0.01 -12.92
N GLN A 116 10.63 -0.64 -13.81
CA GLN A 116 11.53 -1.75 -13.43
C GLN A 116 12.63 -1.30 -12.45
N ALA A 117 12.98 -0.03 -12.42
CA ALA A 117 13.94 0.51 -11.48
C ALA A 117 13.50 0.33 -10.02
N LEU A 118 12.18 0.38 -9.73
CA LEU A 118 11.63 0.11 -8.40
C LEU A 118 11.76 -1.35 -7.97
N LEU A 119 11.82 -2.27 -8.92
CA LEU A 119 11.78 -3.72 -8.68
C LEU A 119 13.18 -4.35 -8.65
N ARG A 120 14.25 -3.54 -8.72
CA ARG A 120 15.62 -4.03 -8.68
C ARG A 120 16.00 -4.53 -7.28
N PRO A 121 16.98 -5.48 -7.17
CA PRO A 121 17.54 -5.90 -5.89
C PRO A 121 17.98 -4.70 -5.03
N GLY A 122 17.68 -4.75 -3.73
CA GLY A 122 17.93 -3.67 -2.79
C GLY A 122 16.83 -2.60 -2.72
N ARG A 123 15.78 -2.74 -3.55
CA ARG A 123 14.57 -1.89 -3.53
C ARG A 123 13.36 -2.77 -3.23
N PHE A 124 12.27 -2.68 -4.00
CA PHE A 124 11.11 -3.57 -3.82
C PHE A 124 11.38 -4.93 -4.50
N ASP A 125 12.28 -5.69 -3.95
CA ASP A 125 12.75 -6.98 -4.48
C ASP A 125 11.82 -8.15 -4.14
N ARG A 126 10.90 -7.96 -3.18
CA ARG A 126 9.93 -8.97 -2.77
C ARG A 126 8.51 -8.56 -3.11
N ARG A 127 7.85 -9.41 -3.88
CA ARG A 127 6.44 -9.23 -4.23
C ARG A 127 5.58 -10.16 -3.37
N ILE A 128 4.61 -9.58 -2.67
CA ILE A 128 3.66 -10.30 -1.83
C ILE A 128 2.27 -10.11 -2.43
N PRO A 129 1.68 -11.14 -3.04
CA PRO A 129 0.31 -11.06 -3.55
C PRO A 129 -0.69 -11.04 -2.39
N VAL A 130 -1.67 -10.15 -2.48
CA VAL A 130 -2.83 -10.08 -1.58
C VAL A 130 -4.06 -10.31 -2.44
N GLU A 131 -4.56 -11.54 -2.40
CA GLU A 131 -5.66 -11.99 -3.24
C GLU A 131 -7.03 -11.63 -2.64
N LEU A 132 -8.08 -11.76 -3.44
CA LEU A 132 -9.45 -11.70 -2.94
C LEU A 132 -9.69 -12.81 -1.93
N PRO A 133 -10.51 -12.58 -0.90
CA PRO A 133 -10.76 -13.58 0.13
C PRO A 133 -11.52 -14.79 -0.44
N ASP A 134 -11.10 -15.99 -0.04
CA ASP A 134 -11.85 -17.22 -0.27
C ASP A 134 -13.15 -17.25 0.55
N LEU A 135 -13.92 -18.33 0.44
CA LEU A 135 -15.19 -18.47 1.17
C LEU A 135 -15.03 -18.28 2.69
N LYS A 136 -14.00 -18.91 3.26
CA LYS A 136 -13.74 -18.82 4.71
C LYS A 136 -13.28 -17.41 5.11
N GLY A 137 -12.46 -16.80 4.28
CA GLY A 137 -12.02 -15.42 4.45
C GLY A 137 -13.19 -14.45 4.41
N ARG A 138 -14.12 -14.58 3.46
CA ARG A 138 -15.31 -13.74 3.39
C ARG A 138 -16.21 -13.91 4.61
N GLU A 139 -16.45 -15.15 5.04
CA GLU A 139 -17.21 -15.41 6.26
C GLU A 139 -16.56 -14.77 7.50
N ALA A 140 -15.23 -14.86 7.63
CA ALA A 140 -14.49 -14.24 8.72
C ALA A 140 -14.59 -12.70 8.68
N ILE A 141 -14.46 -12.09 7.50
CA ILE A 141 -14.60 -10.64 7.31
C ILE A 141 -16.02 -10.19 7.71
N LEU A 142 -17.05 -10.88 7.22
CA LEU A 142 -18.44 -10.58 7.59
C LEU A 142 -18.68 -10.67 9.10
N LYS A 143 -18.12 -11.69 9.77
CA LYS A 143 -18.22 -11.83 11.23
C LYS A 143 -17.51 -10.68 11.96
N VAL A 144 -16.38 -10.20 11.48
CA VAL A 144 -15.66 -9.07 12.08
C VAL A 144 -16.50 -7.80 12.00
N HIS A 145 -17.01 -7.46 10.82
CA HIS A 145 -17.84 -6.26 10.61
C HIS A 145 -19.21 -6.39 11.27
N GLY A 146 -19.75 -7.61 11.31
CA GLY A 146 -21.02 -7.89 11.99
C GLY A 146 -21.01 -7.65 13.51
N ARG A 147 -19.85 -7.67 14.17
CA ARG A 147 -19.76 -7.42 15.62
C ARG A 147 -20.25 -6.03 16.04
N SER A 148 -20.17 -5.06 15.17
CA SER A 148 -20.59 -3.68 15.43
C SER A 148 -22.05 -3.39 15.08
N VAL A 149 -22.77 -4.37 14.56
CA VAL A 149 -24.16 -4.23 14.08
C VAL A 149 -25.08 -5.12 14.92
N LYS A 150 -26.25 -4.59 15.31
CA LYS A 150 -27.30 -5.44 15.90
C LYS A 150 -27.86 -6.34 14.81
N MET A 151 -27.67 -7.62 14.95
CA MET A 151 -28.14 -8.64 14.02
C MET A 151 -29.15 -9.55 14.70
N ASP A 152 -30.04 -10.10 13.90
CA ASP A 152 -30.92 -11.19 14.30
C ASP A 152 -30.11 -12.49 14.41
N ASP A 153 -30.48 -13.36 15.33
CA ASP A 153 -29.83 -14.68 15.54
C ASP A 153 -29.95 -15.64 14.34
N THR A 154 -30.83 -15.31 13.38
CA THR A 154 -31.02 -16.07 12.14
C THR A 154 -30.04 -15.75 11.03
N VAL A 155 -29.13 -14.77 11.23
CA VAL A 155 -28.15 -14.37 10.19
C VAL A 155 -27.11 -15.47 9.95
N ASP A 156 -27.16 -16.07 8.76
CA ASP A 156 -26.18 -17.08 8.31
C ASP A 156 -25.05 -16.44 7.51
N PHE A 157 -23.92 -16.15 8.17
CA PHE A 157 -22.74 -15.59 7.54
C PHE A 157 -22.14 -16.48 6.44
N ASN A 158 -22.30 -17.80 6.54
CA ASN A 158 -21.81 -18.72 5.52
C ASN A 158 -22.66 -18.62 4.23
N ALA A 159 -23.99 -18.52 4.37
CA ALA A 159 -24.86 -18.29 3.21
C ALA A 159 -24.56 -16.97 2.52
N ILE A 160 -24.35 -15.90 3.27
CA ILE A 160 -23.95 -14.57 2.73
C ILE A 160 -22.57 -14.66 2.05
N ALA A 161 -21.60 -15.34 2.66
CA ALA A 161 -20.27 -15.50 2.08
C ALA A 161 -20.28 -16.31 0.77
N ARG A 162 -21.19 -17.27 0.62
CA ARG A 162 -21.40 -18.00 -0.66
C ARG A 162 -22.00 -17.10 -1.73
N ALA A 163 -22.98 -16.28 -1.37
CA ALA A 163 -23.65 -15.37 -2.30
C ALA A 163 -22.73 -14.23 -2.79
N THR A 164 -21.69 -13.88 -2.01
CA THR A 164 -20.75 -12.80 -2.30
C THR A 164 -19.44 -13.31 -2.90
N SER A 165 -19.48 -14.36 -3.71
CA SER A 165 -18.28 -14.87 -4.39
C SER A 165 -17.61 -13.79 -5.23
N GLY A 166 -16.28 -13.65 -5.08
CA GLY A 166 -15.50 -12.64 -5.79
C GLY A 166 -15.48 -11.24 -5.14
N ALA A 167 -16.24 -11.02 -4.06
CA ALA A 167 -16.22 -9.75 -3.35
C ALA A 167 -14.90 -9.54 -2.60
N SER A 168 -14.41 -8.29 -2.64
CA SER A 168 -13.28 -7.83 -1.83
C SER A 168 -13.69 -7.58 -0.38
N GLY A 169 -12.70 -7.45 0.51
CA GLY A 169 -12.98 -7.11 1.90
C GLY A 169 -13.71 -5.78 2.08
N ALA A 170 -13.38 -4.78 1.26
CA ALA A 170 -14.04 -3.48 1.30
C ALA A 170 -15.51 -3.53 0.81
N GLU A 171 -15.82 -4.40 -0.14
CA GLU A 171 -17.21 -4.60 -0.60
C GLU A 171 -18.04 -5.30 0.46
N LEU A 172 -17.45 -6.24 1.22
CA LEU A 172 -18.11 -6.93 2.33
C LEU A 172 -18.34 -6.02 3.55
N ASP A 173 -17.48 -5.00 3.75
CA ASP A 173 -17.66 -3.99 4.80
C ASP A 173 -18.70 -2.93 4.44
N ARG A 174 -19.03 -2.79 3.16
CA ARG A 174 -19.93 -1.76 2.69
C ARG A 174 -21.34 -2.02 3.26
N LYS A 175 -21.72 -1.20 4.22
CA LYS A 175 -23.11 -1.13 4.70
C LYS A 175 -23.97 -0.63 3.56
N SER A 176 -24.73 -1.52 2.95
CA SER A 176 -25.76 -1.19 1.96
C SER A 176 -26.95 -0.52 2.64
#